data_762b33016a0572e428f2a6bb215f7200
#
_entry.id   762b33016a0572e428f2a6bb215f7200
#
_cell.length_a   1.000
_cell.length_b   1.000
_cell.length_c   1.000
_cell.angle_alpha   90.00
_cell.angle_beta   90.00
_cell.angle_gamma   90.00
#
_symmetry.space_group_name_H-M   'P 1'
#
loop_
_entity.id
_entity.type
_entity.pdbx_description
1 polymer ?
#
loop_
_entity_poly.entity_id
_entity_poly.type
_entity_poly.pdbx_seq_one_letter_code
_entity_poly.pdbx_strand_id
1 'polypeptide(L)'
;MDIKKFREVIARREYAEKISQGEWYDEIAMCNKLETNILSEDIPSTIDFLRNDCTPDEYSWISEVIDDIAEKTNSRELVDCYKNLMSKFPEECEKYNIAGSIESADEILDWRKSLKQSSA
;
A
#
# COMPACT_ATOMS: atom_id res chain seq x y z
N MET A 1 -10.70 -9.71 -0.80
CA MET A 1 -10.57 -8.28 -0.40
C MET A 1 -11.92 -7.60 -0.40
N ASP A 2 -12.25 -6.89 0.65
CA ASP A 2 -13.49 -6.11 0.73
C ASP A 2 -13.29 -4.73 0.10
N ILE A 3 -13.57 -4.62 -1.19
CA ILE A 3 -13.36 -3.40 -1.99
C ILE A 3 -14.23 -2.24 -1.45
N LYS A 4 -15.47 -2.53 -1.10
CA LYS A 4 -16.39 -1.51 -0.57
C LYS A 4 -15.83 -0.89 0.71
N LYS A 5 -15.40 -1.73 1.64
CA LYS A 5 -14.82 -1.31 2.91
C LYS A 5 -13.51 -0.54 2.68
N PHE A 6 -12.67 -1.01 1.75
CA PHE A 6 -11.44 -0.32 1.37
C PHE A 6 -11.76 1.11 0.90
N ARG A 7 -12.74 1.27 0.02
CA ARG A 7 -13.13 2.58 -0.51
C ARG A 7 -13.72 3.50 0.56
N GLU A 8 -14.44 2.95 1.53
CA GLU A 8 -14.93 3.71 2.68
C GLU A 8 -13.78 4.24 3.54
N VAL A 9 -12.74 3.42 3.77
CA VAL A 9 -11.56 3.81 4.52
C VAL A 9 -10.74 4.87 3.77
N ILE A 10 -10.61 4.74 2.45
CA ILE A 10 -9.93 5.75 1.62
C ILE A 10 -10.66 7.10 1.72
N ALA A 11 -11.99 7.12 1.63
CA ALA A 11 -12.77 8.35 1.77
C ALA A 11 -12.56 9.00 3.15
N ARG A 12 -12.48 8.18 4.19
CA ARG A 12 -12.18 8.62 5.56
C ARG A 12 -10.77 9.20 5.67
N ARG A 13 -9.79 8.58 5.02
CA ARG A 13 -8.41 9.05 4.97
C ARG A 13 -8.29 10.40 4.26
N GLU A 14 -8.95 10.52 3.11
CA GLU A 14 -8.99 11.77 2.33
C GLU A 14 -9.62 12.90 3.13
N TYR A 15 -10.71 12.63 3.82
CA TYR A 15 -11.38 13.60 4.67
C TYR A 15 -10.46 14.10 5.80
N ALA A 16 -9.78 13.18 6.48
CA ALA A 16 -8.84 13.52 7.54
C ALA A 16 -7.72 14.44 7.03
N GLU A 17 -7.19 14.14 5.83
CA GLU A 17 -6.16 14.96 5.20
C GLU A 17 -6.68 16.36 4.88
N LYS A 18 -7.86 16.43 4.28
CA LYS A 18 -8.46 17.69 3.83
C LYS A 18 -8.75 18.66 4.98
N ILE A 19 -9.32 18.17 6.09
CA ILE A 19 -9.71 19.04 7.19
C ILE A 19 -8.57 19.41 8.13
N SER A 20 -7.49 18.61 8.16
CA SER A 20 -6.38 18.80 9.12
C SER A 20 -5.06 19.12 8.44
N GLN A 21 -5.00 19.09 7.11
CA GLN A 21 -3.75 19.25 6.35
C GLN A 21 -2.67 18.23 6.79
N GLY A 22 -3.11 17.00 7.11
CA GLY A 22 -2.22 15.93 7.51
C GLY A 22 -1.86 15.91 8.98
N GLU A 23 -2.49 16.76 9.80
CA GLU A 23 -2.17 16.88 11.24
C GLU A 23 -3.04 16.03 12.16
N TRP A 24 -4.08 15.40 11.66
CA TRP A 24 -4.93 14.51 12.49
C TRP A 24 -4.29 13.12 12.57
N TYR A 25 -3.18 13.05 13.30
CA TYR A 25 -2.30 11.87 13.32
C TYR A 25 -2.98 10.57 13.75
N ASP A 26 -3.82 10.62 14.78
CA ASP A 26 -4.49 9.42 15.30
C ASP A 26 -5.45 8.83 14.27
N GLU A 27 -6.23 9.69 13.59
CA GLU A 27 -7.18 9.29 12.56
C GLU A 27 -6.46 8.73 11.34
N ILE A 28 -5.40 9.42 10.91
CA ILE A 28 -4.60 9.00 9.75
C ILE A 28 -3.94 7.64 10.03
N ALA A 29 -3.36 7.47 11.22
CA ALA A 29 -2.75 6.21 11.62
C ALA A 29 -3.76 5.07 11.64
N MET A 30 -4.99 5.32 12.13
CA MET A 30 -6.06 4.34 12.15
C MET A 30 -6.48 3.96 10.72
N CYS A 31 -6.64 4.93 9.82
CA CYS A 31 -6.99 4.66 8.43
C CYS A 31 -5.91 3.82 7.75
N ASN A 32 -4.63 4.15 7.96
CA ASN A 32 -3.51 3.41 7.39
C ASN A 32 -3.49 1.95 7.90
N LYS A 33 -3.78 1.75 9.16
CA LYS A 33 -3.86 0.41 9.75
C LYS A 33 -5.02 -0.40 9.14
N LEU A 34 -6.18 0.23 8.97
CA LEU A 34 -7.35 -0.41 8.37
C LEU A 34 -7.09 -0.78 6.91
N GLU A 35 -6.49 0.13 6.12
CA GLU A 35 -6.09 -0.14 4.75
C GLU A 35 -5.14 -1.33 4.67
N THR A 36 -4.10 -1.32 5.49
CA THR A 36 -3.10 -2.38 5.54
C THR A 36 -3.77 -3.74 5.83
N ASN A 37 -4.68 -3.78 6.80
CA ASN A 37 -5.39 -5.00 7.14
C ASN A 37 -6.25 -5.52 5.98
N ILE A 38 -7.03 -4.63 5.35
CA ILE A 38 -7.89 -5.01 4.23
C ILE A 38 -7.08 -5.55 3.05
N LEU A 39 -5.99 -4.86 2.70
CA LEU A 39 -5.15 -5.23 1.56
C LEU A 39 -4.31 -6.49 1.83
N SER A 40 -4.14 -6.87 3.09
CA SER A 40 -3.33 -8.02 3.50
C SER A 40 -4.10 -9.30 3.75
N GLU A 41 -5.44 -9.23 3.87
CA GLU A 41 -6.29 -10.37 4.23
C GLU A 41 -6.26 -11.52 3.21
N ASP A 42 -6.29 -11.18 1.93
CA ASP A 42 -6.36 -12.17 0.85
C ASP A 42 -5.51 -11.67 -0.31
N ILE A 43 -4.26 -12.11 -0.35
CA ILE A 43 -3.28 -11.62 -1.33
C ILE A 43 -3.73 -11.81 -2.79
N PRO A 44 -4.21 -13.00 -3.22
CA PRO A 44 -4.69 -13.16 -4.59
C PRO A 44 -5.82 -12.20 -4.96
N SER A 45 -6.75 -11.96 -4.05
CA SER A 45 -7.86 -11.03 -4.26
C SER A 45 -7.37 -9.59 -4.38
N THR A 46 -6.40 -9.20 -3.57
CA THR A 46 -5.80 -7.85 -3.62
C THR A 46 -5.04 -7.65 -4.93
N ILE A 47 -4.31 -8.65 -5.40
CA ILE A 47 -3.63 -8.59 -6.69
C ILE A 47 -4.63 -8.40 -7.83
N ASP A 48 -5.73 -9.13 -7.80
CA ASP A 48 -6.81 -8.99 -8.78
C ASP A 48 -7.40 -7.57 -8.78
N PHE A 49 -7.68 -7.03 -7.59
CA PHE A 49 -8.15 -5.66 -7.44
C PHE A 49 -7.16 -4.65 -8.04
N LEU A 50 -5.88 -4.77 -7.71
CA LEU A 50 -4.84 -3.86 -8.20
C LEU A 50 -4.76 -3.86 -9.72
N ARG A 51 -4.87 -5.02 -10.34
CA ARG A 51 -4.77 -5.18 -11.80
C ARG A 51 -6.00 -4.68 -12.55
N ASN A 52 -7.19 -4.86 -11.98
CA ASN A 52 -8.44 -4.71 -12.73
C ASN A 52 -9.32 -3.55 -12.27
N ASP A 53 -9.30 -3.19 -10.99
CA ASP A 53 -10.29 -2.28 -10.40
C ASP A 53 -9.69 -1.04 -9.74
N CYS A 54 -8.39 -1.02 -9.49
CA CYS A 54 -7.74 0.07 -8.78
C CYS A 54 -7.70 1.34 -9.62
N THR A 55 -8.18 2.44 -9.05
CA THR A 55 -8.11 3.76 -9.68
C THR A 55 -6.74 4.41 -9.45
N PRO A 56 -6.36 5.42 -10.27
CA PRO A 56 -5.11 6.16 -10.03
C PRO A 56 -5.02 6.75 -8.62
N ASP A 57 -6.12 7.33 -8.14
CA ASP A 57 -6.18 7.91 -6.80
C ASP A 57 -5.97 6.84 -5.72
N GLU A 58 -6.63 5.70 -5.83
CA GLU A 58 -6.46 4.58 -4.91
C GLU A 58 -5.03 4.04 -4.92
N TYR A 59 -4.41 3.96 -6.09
CA TYR A 59 -3.01 3.55 -6.23
C TYR A 59 -2.09 4.48 -5.44
N SER A 60 -2.33 5.79 -5.51
CA SER A 60 -1.54 6.78 -4.76
C SER A 60 -1.70 6.62 -3.24
N TRP A 61 -2.93 6.40 -2.76
CA TRP A 61 -3.16 6.20 -1.32
C TRP A 61 -2.50 4.91 -0.81
N ILE A 62 -2.52 3.85 -1.60
CA ILE A 62 -1.86 2.58 -1.24
C ILE A 62 -0.36 2.78 -1.04
N SER A 63 0.26 3.74 -1.73
CA SER A 63 1.70 4.01 -1.58
C SER A 63 2.09 4.37 -0.13
N GLU A 64 1.17 4.95 0.64
CA GLU A 64 1.42 5.27 2.05
C GLU A 64 1.59 4.02 2.93
N VAL A 65 1.02 2.90 2.51
CA VAL A 65 0.97 1.68 3.33
C VAL A 65 1.64 0.48 2.68
N ILE A 66 2.27 0.64 1.51
CA ILE A 66 2.88 -0.51 0.81
C ILE A 66 4.02 -1.14 1.61
N ASP A 67 4.78 -0.36 2.36
CA ASP A 67 5.82 -0.86 3.24
C ASP A 67 5.22 -1.64 4.43
N ASP A 68 4.13 -1.15 5.00
CA ASP A 68 3.40 -1.85 6.08
C ASP A 68 2.81 -3.17 5.57
N ILE A 69 2.29 -3.18 4.33
CA ILE A 69 1.80 -4.40 3.69
C ILE A 69 2.94 -5.40 3.50
N ALA A 70 4.10 -4.93 3.03
CA ALA A 70 5.29 -5.78 2.86
C ALA A 70 5.70 -6.40 4.20
N GLU A 71 5.71 -5.62 5.26
CA GLU A 71 6.07 -6.09 6.60
C GLU A 71 5.06 -7.13 7.10
N LYS A 72 3.77 -6.88 6.94
CA LYS A 72 2.71 -7.74 7.43
C LYS A 72 2.60 -9.05 6.66
N THR A 73 2.70 -9.00 5.33
CA THR A 73 2.46 -10.17 4.47
C THR A 73 3.72 -10.93 4.11
N ASN A 74 4.87 -10.27 4.11
CA ASN A 74 6.13 -10.81 3.58
C ASN A 74 5.94 -11.34 2.15
N SER A 75 5.07 -10.70 1.35
CA SER A 75 4.70 -11.16 0.02
C SER A 75 5.43 -10.38 -1.07
N ARG A 76 6.45 -11.00 -1.66
CA ARG A 76 7.13 -10.47 -2.83
C ARG A 76 6.17 -10.34 -4.01
N GLU A 77 5.27 -11.31 -4.18
CA GLU A 77 4.30 -11.31 -5.27
C GLU A 77 3.41 -10.06 -5.25
N LEU A 78 2.91 -9.70 -4.06
CA LEU A 78 2.04 -8.53 -3.92
C LEU A 78 2.81 -7.23 -4.19
N VAL A 79 4.00 -7.09 -3.63
CA VAL A 79 4.84 -5.89 -3.83
C VAL A 79 5.25 -5.76 -5.30
N ASP A 80 5.63 -6.86 -5.95
CA ASP A 80 5.99 -6.84 -7.37
C ASP A 80 4.79 -6.48 -8.25
N CYS A 81 3.60 -6.96 -7.91
CA CYS A 81 2.37 -6.57 -8.60
C CYS A 81 2.16 -5.05 -8.53
N TYR A 82 2.27 -4.47 -7.34
CA TYR A 82 2.14 -3.03 -7.14
C TYR A 82 3.20 -2.26 -7.93
N LYS A 83 4.45 -2.72 -7.86
CA LYS A 83 5.57 -2.13 -8.58
C LYS A 83 5.37 -2.16 -10.10
N ASN A 84 4.90 -3.28 -10.64
CA ASN A 84 4.68 -3.44 -12.08
C ASN A 84 3.58 -2.54 -12.62
N LEU A 85 2.70 -2.02 -11.76
CA LEU A 85 1.64 -1.10 -12.16
C LEU A 85 2.10 0.37 -12.23
N MET A 86 3.35 0.67 -11.89
CA MET A 86 3.87 2.05 -11.99
C MET A 86 3.72 2.62 -13.39
N SER A 87 3.93 1.82 -14.42
CA SER A 87 3.79 2.26 -15.82
C SER A 87 2.35 2.61 -16.20
N LYS A 88 1.37 2.09 -15.45
CA LYS A 88 -0.04 2.39 -15.66
C LYS A 88 -0.44 3.73 -15.02
N PHE A 89 0.27 4.16 -13.99
CA PHE A 89 -0.04 5.36 -13.21
C PHE A 89 1.16 6.32 -13.13
N PRO A 90 1.69 6.80 -14.28
CA PRO A 90 2.93 7.59 -14.28
C PRO A 90 2.81 8.94 -13.58
N GLU A 91 1.65 9.62 -13.67
CA GLU A 91 1.42 10.91 -13.03
C GLU A 91 1.45 10.80 -11.51
N GLU A 92 0.80 9.77 -10.97
CA GLU A 92 0.76 9.51 -9.53
C GLU A 92 2.14 9.13 -9.01
N CYS A 93 2.88 8.34 -9.76
CA CYS A 93 4.24 7.94 -9.38
C CYS A 93 5.16 9.14 -9.23
N GLU A 94 5.08 10.09 -10.15
CA GLU A 94 5.88 11.31 -10.10
C GLU A 94 5.44 12.22 -8.96
N LYS A 95 4.14 12.48 -8.85
CA LYS A 95 3.57 13.42 -7.88
C LYS A 95 3.82 13.01 -6.43
N TYR A 96 3.72 11.72 -6.12
CA TYR A 96 3.78 11.20 -4.75
C TYR A 96 5.04 10.42 -4.41
N ASN A 97 6.04 10.42 -5.31
CA ASN A 97 7.28 9.65 -5.13
C ASN A 97 7.00 8.18 -4.77
N ILE A 98 6.13 7.54 -5.54
CA ILE A 98 5.73 6.15 -5.30
C ILE A 98 6.92 5.20 -5.42
N ALA A 99 7.89 5.50 -6.30
CA ALA A 99 9.13 4.72 -6.41
C ALA A 99 9.86 4.63 -5.06
N GLY A 100 9.90 5.72 -4.29
CA GLY A 100 10.51 5.72 -2.96
C GLY A 100 9.76 4.82 -1.97
N SER A 101 8.42 4.80 -2.03
CA SER A 101 7.60 3.93 -1.20
C SER A 101 7.84 2.45 -1.53
N ILE A 102 7.96 2.12 -2.81
CA ILE A 102 8.24 0.76 -3.27
C ILE A 102 9.65 0.34 -2.84
N GLU A 103 10.62 1.23 -2.93
CA GLU A 103 11.99 0.96 -2.46
C GLU A 103 12.01 0.57 -0.99
N SER A 104 11.25 1.28 -0.16
CA SER A 104 11.11 0.94 1.27
C SER A 104 10.50 -0.46 1.47
N ALA A 105 9.49 -0.81 0.69
CA ALA A 105 8.88 -2.14 0.73
C ALA A 105 9.86 -3.23 0.29
N ASP A 106 10.62 -2.99 -0.78
CA ASP A 106 11.65 -3.91 -1.26
C ASP A 106 12.73 -4.13 -0.21
N GLU A 107 13.17 -3.07 0.46
CA GLU A 107 14.18 -3.17 1.52
C GLU A 107 13.71 -4.04 2.69
N ILE A 108 12.44 -3.93 3.08
CA ILE A 108 11.86 -4.76 4.15
C ILE A 108 11.89 -6.23 3.75
N LEU A 109 11.49 -6.55 2.53
CA LEU A 109 11.47 -7.93 2.04
C LEU A 109 12.88 -8.50 1.89
N ASP A 110 13.81 -7.70 1.39
CA ASP A 110 15.21 -8.11 1.20
C ASP A 110 15.89 -8.33 2.55
N TRP A 111 15.63 -7.48 3.54
CA TRP A 111 16.15 -7.64 4.89
C TRP A 111 15.67 -8.94 5.53
N ARG A 112 14.38 -9.26 5.42
CA ARG A 112 13.81 -10.50 5.94
C ARG A 112 14.39 -11.74 5.29
N LYS A 113 14.60 -11.67 3.97
CA LYS A 113 15.25 -12.75 3.23
C LYS A 113 16.68 -12.95 3.72
N SER A 114 17.41 -11.86 3.95
CA SER A 114 18.78 -11.89 4.49
C SER A 114 18.84 -12.55 5.87
N LEU A 115 17.90 -12.21 6.78
CA LEU A 115 17.82 -12.83 8.10
C LEU A 115 17.56 -14.34 8.01
N LYS A 116 16.66 -14.74 7.11
CA LYS A 116 16.32 -16.15 6.92
C LYS A 116 17.51 -16.95 6.38
N GLN A 117 18.30 -16.36 5.50
CA GLN A 117 19.52 -16.97 4.98
C GLN A 117 20.61 -17.07 6.06
N SER A 118 20.71 -16.04 6.93
CA SER A 118 21.69 -16.02 8.01
C SER A 118 21.41 -17.06 9.10
N SER A 119 20.15 -17.41 9.30
CA SER A 119 19.74 -18.38 10.33
C SER A 119 19.81 -19.83 9.85
N ALA A 120 20.08 -20.02 8.59
CA ALA A 120 20.30 -21.34 8.03
C ALA A 120 21.76 -21.76 8.18
#